data_a8b7d06281efb60aa1a3746e440c4342
#
_entry.id   a8b7d06281efb60aa1a3746e440c4342
#
_cell.length_a   1.000
_cell.length_b   1.000
_cell.length_c   1.000
_cell.angle_alpha   90.00
_cell.angle_beta   90.00
_cell.angle_gamma   90.00
#
_symmetry.space_group_name_H-M   'P 1'
#
loop_
_entity.id
_entity.type
_entity.pdbx_description
1 polymer ?
#
loop_
_entity_poly.entity_id
_entity_poly.type
_entity_poly.pdbx_seq_one_letter_code
_entity_poly.pdbx_strand_id
1 'polypeptide(L)'
;LVGSEMCIRDSKQTDQGVLSDAKRIASNLEGITCATFNPDNVEDPAELDSTDLAIIDGKIGVAENGAVWIEQDVKQRALYFISEKLVILLDKGRIVNNMHEAYKRIHTGEYGFGTYISGPSKTADIEQALVMGAHGARDVMVIIK
;
A
#
# COMPACT_ATOMS: atom_id res chain seq x y z
N LEU A 1 13.66 12.84 13.41
CA LEU A 1 13.13 11.81 12.51
C LEU A 1 13.09 12.40 11.12
N VAL A 2 14.13 12.17 10.36
CA VAL A 2 14.30 12.72 9.01
C VAL A 2 13.81 11.67 8.03
N GLY A 3 12.73 11.99 7.28
CA GLY A 3 12.61 11.56 5.90
C GLY A 3 11.84 10.30 5.57
N SER A 4 10.85 9.88 6.33
CA SER A 4 9.72 9.16 5.74
C SER A 4 8.49 10.04 5.90
N GLU A 5 8.20 10.84 4.88
CA GLU A 5 6.92 11.52 4.80
C GLU A 5 5.83 10.48 4.52
N MET A 6 5.54 9.69 5.53
CA MET A 6 4.32 8.95 5.58
C MET A 6 3.24 9.93 5.98
N CYS A 7 2.56 10.48 5.01
CA CYS A 7 1.37 11.27 5.25
C CYS A 7 0.25 10.37 5.74
N ILE A 8 0.23 10.12 7.06
CA ILE A 8 -0.99 9.64 7.72
C ILE A 8 -1.92 10.84 7.74
N ARG A 9 -2.93 10.86 6.89
CA ARG A 9 -3.95 11.92 6.86
C ARG A 9 -5.28 11.35 7.31
N ASP A 10 -5.94 12.10 8.20
CA ASP A 10 -7.31 11.83 8.63
C ASP A 10 -8.26 11.95 7.43
N SER A 11 -9.17 11.00 7.29
CA SER A 11 -9.97 10.68 6.11
C SER A 11 -10.87 11.81 5.55
N LYS A 12 -10.90 12.98 6.16
CA LYS A 12 -11.83 14.07 5.76
C LYS A 12 -11.30 15.06 4.74
N GLN A 13 -10.03 15.04 4.34
CA GLN A 13 -9.44 16.08 3.50
C GLN A 13 -8.60 15.60 2.29
N THR A 14 -8.50 14.29 2.03
CA THR A 14 -7.43 13.78 1.14
C THR A 14 -7.92 13.15 -0.17
N ASP A 15 -9.22 12.89 -0.31
CA ASP A 15 -9.73 12.04 -1.40
C ASP A 15 -9.64 12.67 -2.80
N GLN A 16 -9.59 14.00 -2.92
CA GLN A 16 -9.67 14.62 -4.23
C GLN A 16 -8.33 14.78 -4.97
N GLY A 17 -7.22 14.94 -4.26
CA GLY A 17 -5.94 15.25 -4.90
C GLY A 17 -5.16 14.01 -5.40
N VAL A 18 -5.29 12.86 -4.73
CA VAL A 18 -4.57 11.62 -5.11
C VAL A 18 -5.32 10.85 -6.17
N LEU A 19 -6.64 10.95 -6.16
CA LEU A 19 -7.53 10.28 -7.11
C LEU A 19 -7.70 11.04 -8.43
N SER A 20 -7.45 12.38 -8.44
CA SER A 20 -7.78 13.22 -9.57
C SER A 20 -7.05 12.90 -10.87
N ASP A 21 -5.85 12.34 -10.78
CA ASP A 21 -5.01 12.06 -11.95
C ASP A 21 -4.96 10.57 -12.33
N ALA A 22 -5.43 9.69 -11.43
CA ALA A 22 -5.42 8.25 -11.66
C ALA A 22 -6.58 7.85 -12.59
N LYS A 23 -6.26 7.23 -13.72
CA LYS A 23 -7.23 6.72 -14.71
C LYS A 23 -7.51 5.25 -14.52
N ARG A 24 -6.50 4.49 -14.09
CA ARG A 24 -6.59 3.05 -13.90
C ARG A 24 -6.40 2.69 -12.43
N ILE A 25 -7.52 2.49 -11.74
CA ILE A 25 -7.58 2.28 -10.29
C ILE A 25 -7.98 0.84 -9.99
N ALA A 26 -7.09 0.10 -9.34
CA ALA A 26 -7.30 -1.28 -8.93
C ALA A 26 -7.79 -1.36 -7.48
N SER A 27 -8.87 -2.08 -7.23
CA SER A 27 -9.29 -2.50 -5.89
C SER A 27 -10.24 -3.69 -5.96
N ASN A 28 -10.12 -4.63 -5.02
CA ASN A 28 -11.09 -5.69 -4.79
C ASN A 28 -11.92 -5.44 -3.51
N LEU A 29 -11.70 -4.31 -2.84
CA LEU A 29 -12.38 -3.97 -1.60
C LEU A 29 -13.82 -3.52 -1.88
N GLU A 30 -14.75 -4.02 -1.07
CA GLU A 30 -16.14 -3.59 -1.12
C GLU A 30 -16.28 -2.11 -0.75
N GLY A 31 -17.15 -1.40 -1.43
CA GLY A 31 -17.44 0.01 -1.15
C GLY A 31 -16.48 1.02 -1.79
N ILE A 32 -15.45 0.58 -2.50
CA ILE A 32 -14.55 1.46 -3.26
C ILE A 32 -15.16 1.73 -4.63
N THR A 33 -15.94 2.80 -4.74
CA THR A 33 -16.68 3.16 -5.97
C THR A 33 -15.81 3.79 -7.05
N CYS A 34 -14.62 4.27 -6.70
CA CYS A 34 -13.68 4.86 -7.65
C CYS A 34 -12.80 3.81 -8.37
N ALA A 35 -12.83 2.54 -7.95
CA ALA A 35 -12.08 1.49 -8.62
C ALA A 35 -12.59 1.31 -10.06
N THR A 36 -11.66 1.28 -11.02
CA THR A 36 -11.99 1.08 -12.44
C THR A 36 -11.95 -0.38 -12.84
N PHE A 37 -11.25 -1.22 -12.08
CA PHE A 37 -11.22 -2.67 -12.27
C PHE A 37 -10.91 -3.43 -10.97
N ASN A 38 -11.36 -4.69 -10.94
CA ASN A 38 -11.01 -5.63 -9.88
C ASN A 38 -9.77 -6.43 -10.29
N PRO A 39 -8.66 -6.35 -9.53
CA PRO A 39 -7.41 -7.06 -9.85
C PRO A 39 -7.54 -8.59 -9.81
N ASP A 40 -8.55 -9.13 -9.12
CA ASP A 40 -8.79 -10.57 -9.05
C ASP A 40 -9.32 -11.16 -10.37
N ASN A 41 -9.84 -10.31 -11.27
CA ASN A 41 -10.26 -10.71 -12.61
C ASN A 41 -9.11 -10.76 -13.62
N VAL A 42 -7.90 -10.36 -13.22
CA VAL A 42 -6.71 -10.33 -14.08
C VAL A 42 -6.02 -11.68 -14.02
N GLU A 43 -5.84 -12.30 -15.18
CA GLU A 43 -5.18 -13.61 -15.30
C GLU A 43 -3.66 -13.47 -15.41
N ASP A 44 -3.19 -12.57 -16.27
CA ASP A 44 -1.77 -12.31 -16.48
C ASP A 44 -1.30 -11.14 -15.61
N PRO A 45 -0.30 -11.35 -14.72
CA PRO A 45 0.28 -10.26 -13.92
C PRO A 45 0.79 -9.08 -14.76
N ALA A 46 1.16 -9.30 -16.02
CA ALA A 46 1.61 -8.24 -16.93
C ALA A 46 0.51 -7.23 -17.24
N GLU A 47 -0.76 -7.64 -17.16
CA GLU A 47 -1.90 -6.73 -17.35
C GLU A 47 -2.06 -5.70 -16.21
N LEU A 48 -1.40 -5.92 -15.07
CA LEU A 48 -1.34 -4.96 -13.96
C LEU A 48 -0.35 -3.83 -14.21
N ASP A 49 0.54 -3.97 -15.18
CA ASP A 49 1.36 -2.87 -15.66
C ASP A 49 0.45 -1.71 -16.09
N SER A 50 0.90 -0.47 -15.91
CA SER A 50 0.05 0.71 -16.11
C SER A 50 -1.08 0.93 -15.07
N THR A 51 -1.05 0.26 -13.92
CA THR A 51 -1.95 0.61 -12.82
C THR A 51 -1.48 1.90 -12.15
N ASP A 52 -2.27 2.96 -12.30
CA ASP A 52 -1.93 4.28 -11.73
C ASP A 52 -2.05 4.26 -10.21
N LEU A 53 -3.08 3.57 -9.69
CA LEU A 53 -3.39 3.52 -8.27
C LEU A 53 -3.92 2.16 -7.86
N ALA A 54 -3.39 1.59 -6.78
CA ALA A 54 -4.00 0.46 -6.11
C ALA A 54 -4.51 0.86 -4.72
N ILE A 55 -5.72 0.42 -4.38
CA ILE A 55 -6.32 0.64 -3.06
C ILE A 55 -6.48 -0.73 -2.39
N ILE A 56 -5.78 -0.92 -1.27
CA ILE A 56 -5.69 -2.19 -0.55
C ILE A 56 -6.02 -2.04 0.94
N ASP A 57 -6.29 -3.16 1.62
CA ASP A 57 -6.50 -3.19 3.07
C ASP A 57 -5.20 -3.44 3.82
N GLY A 58 -4.95 -2.63 4.86
CA GLY A 58 -3.86 -2.82 5.81
C GLY A 58 -4.34 -3.61 7.02
N LYS A 59 -3.53 -4.56 7.47
CA LYS A 59 -3.88 -5.43 8.60
C LYS A 59 -3.41 -4.89 9.94
N ILE A 60 -2.18 -4.37 10.00
CA ILE A 60 -1.60 -3.82 11.24
C ILE A 60 -0.75 -2.60 10.87
N GLY A 61 -0.96 -1.49 11.55
CA GLY A 61 -0.11 -0.31 11.45
C GLY A 61 0.85 -0.21 12.63
N VAL A 62 2.08 0.20 12.38
CA VAL A 62 3.12 0.37 13.41
C VAL A 62 3.45 1.84 13.57
N ALA A 63 3.12 2.42 14.73
CA ALA A 63 3.31 3.84 14.98
C ALA A 63 4.79 4.26 15.04
N GLU A 64 5.66 3.36 15.51
CA GLU A 64 7.09 3.62 15.69
C GLU A 64 7.80 4.01 14.40
N ASN A 65 7.48 3.35 13.29
CA ASN A 65 8.17 3.51 12.00
C ASN A 65 7.24 3.72 10.82
N GLY A 66 5.93 3.76 11.08
CA GLY A 66 4.93 3.95 10.07
C GLY A 66 4.75 2.79 9.09
N ALA A 67 5.28 1.63 9.40
CA ALA A 67 5.09 0.43 8.58
C ALA A 67 3.66 -0.08 8.69
N VAL A 68 3.13 -0.57 7.59
CA VAL A 68 1.84 -1.25 7.56
C VAL A 68 2.04 -2.68 7.10
N TRP A 69 1.59 -3.64 7.90
CA TRP A 69 1.53 -5.04 7.52
C TRP A 69 0.35 -5.26 6.58
N ILE A 70 0.65 -5.83 5.43
CA ILE A 70 -0.34 -6.28 4.45
C ILE A 70 -0.23 -7.79 4.27
N GLU A 71 -1.35 -8.43 4.02
CA GLU A 71 -1.47 -9.82 3.64
C GLU A 71 -2.03 -9.91 2.24
N GLN A 72 -1.72 -10.97 1.52
CA GLN A 72 -2.21 -11.12 0.15
C GLN A 72 -3.72 -11.37 0.15
N ASP A 73 -4.47 -10.33 -0.16
CA ASP A 73 -5.92 -10.35 -0.34
C ASP A 73 -6.34 -10.31 -1.82
N VAL A 74 -5.37 -10.23 -2.73
CA VAL A 74 -5.57 -10.20 -4.19
C VAL A 74 -4.93 -11.42 -4.84
N LYS A 75 -5.48 -11.87 -5.97
CA LYS A 75 -4.96 -13.00 -6.74
C LYS A 75 -3.50 -12.78 -7.15
N GLN A 76 -3.18 -11.57 -7.61
CA GLN A 76 -1.86 -11.23 -8.12
C GLN A 76 -1.14 -10.26 -7.17
N ARG A 77 -0.23 -10.78 -6.32
CA ARG A 77 0.57 -9.97 -5.38
C ARG A 77 1.43 -8.90 -6.05
N ALA A 78 1.70 -9.04 -7.34
CA ALA A 78 2.42 -8.03 -8.13
C ALA A 78 1.78 -6.65 -8.02
N LEU A 79 0.46 -6.55 -7.81
CA LEU A 79 -0.27 -5.31 -7.65
C LEU A 79 0.35 -4.38 -6.60
N TYR A 80 0.82 -4.94 -5.48
CA TYR A 80 1.39 -4.15 -4.37
C TYR A 80 2.69 -3.43 -4.74
N PHE A 81 3.37 -3.89 -5.78
CA PHE A 81 4.70 -3.42 -6.15
C PHE A 81 4.76 -2.76 -7.53
N ILE A 82 3.81 -3.09 -8.42
CA ILE A 82 3.81 -2.58 -9.79
C ILE A 82 2.99 -1.29 -9.95
N SER A 83 2.04 -1.04 -9.04
CA SER A 83 1.22 0.17 -9.07
C SER A 83 2.07 1.42 -8.87
N GLU A 84 1.80 2.48 -9.62
CA GLU A 84 2.53 3.73 -9.48
C GLU A 84 2.29 4.38 -8.10
N LYS A 85 1.04 4.35 -7.65
CA LYS A 85 0.63 4.83 -6.32
C LYS A 85 -0.08 3.73 -5.55
N LEU A 86 0.13 3.68 -4.24
CA LEU A 86 -0.50 2.72 -3.34
C LEU A 86 -1.24 3.45 -2.23
N VAL A 87 -2.53 3.19 -2.10
CA VAL A 87 -3.35 3.64 -0.97
C VAL A 87 -3.66 2.44 -0.08
N ILE A 88 -3.31 2.53 1.17
CA ILE A 88 -3.56 1.49 2.17
C ILE A 88 -4.62 1.99 3.13
N LEU A 89 -5.77 1.33 3.17
CA LEU A 89 -6.82 1.62 4.15
C LEU A 89 -6.51 0.88 5.44
N LEU A 90 -6.39 1.60 6.54
CA LEU A 90 -6.02 1.04 7.83
C LEU A 90 -7.05 1.41 8.89
N ASP A 91 -7.59 0.40 9.57
CA ASP A 91 -8.44 0.63 10.74
C ASP A 91 -7.62 1.17 11.91
N LYS A 92 -8.10 2.26 12.52
CA LYS A 92 -7.46 2.89 13.68
C LYS A 92 -7.21 1.90 14.83
N GLY A 93 -8.13 0.96 15.06
CA GLY A 93 -8.01 -0.06 16.10
C GLY A 93 -6.91 -1.09 15.85
N ARG A 94 -6.34 -1.12 14.64
CA ARG A 94 -5.26 -2.04 14.26
C ARG A 94 -3.87 -1.41 14.35
N ILE A 95 -3.75 -0.20 14.88
CA ILE A 95 -2.46 0.46 15.09
C ILE A 95 -1.85 -0.01 16.41
N VAL A 96 -0.58 -0.39 16.36
CA VAL A 96 0.24 -0.79 17.51
C VAL A 96 1.42 0.15 17.67
N ASN A 97 2.01 0.18 18.87
CA ASN A 97 3.08 1.13 19.16
C ASN A 97 4.40 0.80 18.45
N ASN A 98 4.75 -0.48 18.39
CA ASN A 98 6.05 -0.94 17.89
C ASN A 98 5.96 -2.27 17.14
N MET A 99 7.07 -2.65 16.50
CA MET A 99 7.17 -3.88 15.72
C MET A 99 6.97 -5.14 16.58
N HIS A 100 7.38 -5.11 17.85
CA HIS A 100 7.21 -6.25 18.76
C HIS A 100 5.74 -6.59 18.99
N GLU A 101 4.89 -5.56 19.16
CA GLU A 101 3.44 -5.74 19.29
C GLU A 101 2.82 -6.23 17.97
N ALA A 102 3.32 -5.72 16.84
CA ALA A 102 2.85 -6.14 15.53
C ALA A 102 3.11 -7.62 15.29
N TYR A 103 4.32 -8.10 15.55
CA TYR A 103 4.68 -9.52 15.38
C TYR A 103 3.83 -10.48 16.22
N LYS A 104 3.38 -10.05 17.40
CA LYS A 104 2.48 -10.86 18.24
C LYS A 104 1.09 -11.04 17.65
N ARG A 105 0.68 -10.14 16.75
CA ARG A 105 -0.64 -10.15 16.09
C ARG A 105 -0.62 -10.84 14.73
N ILE A 106 0.56 -11.10 14.17
CA ILE A 106 0.70 -11.78 12.89
C ILE A 106 0.64 -13.29 13.13
N HIS A 107 -0.35 -13.94 12.55
CA HIS A 107 -0.51 -15.40 12.62
C HIS A 107 0.02 -16.03 11.34
N THR A 108 1.26 -16.50 11.38
CA THR A 108 1.89 -17.19 10.23
C THR A 108 1.15 -18.50 9.93
N GLY A 109 0.77 -18.67 8.67
CA GLY A 109 0.06 -19.89 8.21
C GLY A 109 -1.36 -19.65 7.74
N GLU A 110 -1.93 -18.45 7.98
CA GLU A 110 -3.27 -18.10 7.54
C GLU A 110 -3.29 -17.36 6.19
N TYR A 111 -2.14 -16.94 5.68
CA TYR A 111 -1.98 -16.22 4.42
C TYR A 111 -0.81 -16.77 3.60
N GLY A 112 -0.89 -16.67 2.26
CA GLY A 112 0.17 -17.14 1.36
C GLY A 112 1.37 -16.21 1.27
N PHE A 113 1.15 -14.90 1.43
CA PHE A 113 2.19 -13.87 1.37
C PHE A 113 1.80 -12.71 2.28
N GLY A 114 2.77 -12.19 3.00
CA GLY A 114 2.63 -10.97 3.81
C GLY A 114 3.92 -10.16 3.82
N THR A 115 3.80 -8.85 3.89
CA THR A 115 4.96 -7.95 3.94
C THR A 115 4.62 -6.66 4.67
N TYR A 116 5.66 -5.99 5.17
CA TYR A 116 5.56 -4.62 5.64
C TYR A 116 5.85 -3.64 4.52
N ILE A 117 5.01 -2.61 4.41
CA ILE A 117 5.23 -1.46 3.54
C ILE A 117 5.42 -0.24 4.44
N SER A 118 6.56 0.45 4.28
CA SER A 118 6.90 1.66 5.03
C SER A 118 7.33 2.75 4.06
N GLY A 119 6.35 3.50 3.56
CA GLY A 119 6.57 4.58 2.60
C GLY A 119 6.85 4.11 1.17
N PRO A 120 7.12 5.05 0.27
CA PRO A 120 7.38 4.78 -1.14
C PRO A 120 8.71 4.07 -1.36
N SER A 121 8.81 3.36 -2.50
CA SER A 121 10.05 2.69 -2.89
C SER A 121 11.16 3.70 -3.17
N LYS A 122 12.26 3.56 -2.45
CA LYS A 122 13.47 4.38 -2.61
C LYS A 122 14.66 3.43 -2.82
N THR A 123 15.28 3.49 -3.98
CA THR A 123 16.52 2.76 -4.25
C THR A 123 17.66 3.76 -4.37
N ALA A 124 18.68 3.62 -3.52
CA ALA A 124 19.93 4.32 -3.69
C ALA A 124 20.81 3.45 -4.60
N ASP A 125 21.09 3.93 -5.79
CA ASP A 125 22.03 3.29 -6.70
C ASP A 125 23.49 3.48 -6.21
N ILE A 126 24.40 2.65 -6.71
CA ILE A 126 25.84 2.68 -6.38
C ILE A 126 26.45 4.06 -6.67
N GLU A 127 25.87 4.84 -7.57
CA GLU A 127 26.24 6.22 -7.89
C GLU A 127 25.55 7.29 -7.04
N GLN A 128 24.88 6.93 -5.94
CA GLN A 128 24.13 7.82 -5.06
C GLN A 128 22.94 8.56 -5.72
N ALA A 129 22.51 8.13 -6.88
CA ALA A 129 21.29 8.60 -7.50
C ALA A 129 20.07 7.95 -6.84
N LEU A 130 19.20 8.75 -6.24
CA LEU A 130 17.97 8.27 -5.66
C LEU A 130 16.94 8.02 -6.77
N VAL A 131 16.60 6.75 -7.02
CA VAL A 131 15.55 6.36 -7.95
C VAL A 131 14.29 6.02 -7.18
N MET A 132 13.20 6.71 -7.47
CA MET A 132 11.89 6.45 -6.88
C MET A 132 11.12 5.46 -7.73
N GLY A 133 10.50 4.43 -7.09
CA GLY A 133 9.59 3.51 -7.76
C GLY A 133 10.26 2.39 -8.58
N ALA A 134 11.55 2.10 -8.36
CA ALA A 134 12.26 1.04 -9.09
C ALA A 134 11.77 -0.37 -8.70
N HIS A 135 11.33 -0.57 -7.45
CA HIS A 135 10.92 -1.87 -6.90
C HIS A 135 9.65 -1.79 -6.06
N GLY A 136 8.75 -0.85 -6.35
CA GLY A 136 7.51 -0.64 -5.62
C GLY A 136 6.89 0.71 -5.94
N ALA A 137 5.78 1.04 -5.30
CA ALA A 137 5.05 2.26 -5.54
C ALA A 137 5.92 3.51 -5.34
N ARG A 138 5.76 4.49 -6.23
CA ARG A 138 6.42 5.80 -6.15
C ARG A 138 5.86 6.64 -5.02
N ASP A 139 4.56 6.50 -4.77
CA ASP A 139 3.84 7.16 -3.69
C ASP A 139 3.05 6.14 -2.87
N VAL A 140 3.14 6.25 -1.55
CA VAL A 140 2.36 5.42 -0.62
C VAL A 140 1.61 6.33 0.32
N MET A 141 0.30 6.13 0.41
CA MET A 141 -0.58 6.84 1.33
C MET A 141 -1.30 5.85 2.25
N VAL A 142 -1.33 6.13 3.54
CA VAL A 142 -2.14 5.38 4.49
C VAL A 142 -3.32 6.23 4.92
N ILE A 143 -4.52 5.73 4.68
CA ILE A 143 -5.76 6.35 5.13
C ILE A 143 -6.26 5.58 6.35
N ILE A 144 -6.38 6.31 7.47
CA ILE A 144 -6.89 5.75 8.73
C ILE A 144 -8.41 5.96 8.77
N LYS A 145 -9.15 4.89 8.94
CA LYS A 145 -10.61 4.88 9.05
C LYS A 145 -11.08 4.40 10.43
#